data_756032d5dbbbde077dbb9720cc6b2172
#
_entry.id   756032d5dbbbde077dbb9720cc6b2172
#
_cell.length_a   1.000
_cell.length_b   1.000
_cell.length_c   1.000
_cell.angle_alpha   90.00
_cell.angle_beta   90.00
_cell.angle_gamma   90.00
#
_symmetry.space_group_name_H-M   'P 1'
#
loop_
_entity.id
_entity.type
_entity.pdbx_description
1 polymer ?
#
loop_
_entity_poly.entity_id
_entity_poly.type
_entity_poly.pdbx_seq_one_letter_code
_entity_poly.pdbx_strand_id
1 'polypeptide(L)'
;MITKEVIERATTHRRHLHMYPEVSGEEVETTRYIRETLEKMGLTCWDLQSKTGVVAEIGNGEAPTLALRADIDALPIVEQTGLDYASKNEGAMHACGHDFHTASLLGAVQVLKEQEASLK
;
A
#
# COMPACT_ATOMS: atom_id res chain seq x y z
N MET A 1 16.47 -7.67 3.89
CA MET A 1 16.20 -8.46 5.11
C MET A 1 14.96 -7.91 5.81
N ILE A 2 14.11 -8.79 6.30
CA ILE A 2 12.93 -8.38 7.05
C ILE A 2 13.33 -8.15 8.50
N THR A 3 13.28 -6.89 8.93
CA THR A 3 13.64 -6.48 10.28
C THR A 3 12.40 -6.16 11.11
N LYS A 4 12.58 -6.02 12.42
CA LYS A 4 11.50 -5.56 13.30
C LYS A 4 10.94 -4.21 12.85
N GLU A 5 11.80 -3.29 12.39
CA GLU A 5 11.40 -1.99 11.88
C GLU A 5 10.48 -2.10 10.66
N VAL A 6 10.81 -2.98 9.70
CA VAL A 6 9.97 -3.23 8.52
C VAL A 6 8.59 -3.72 8.94
N ILE A 7 8.53 -4.65 9.89
CA ILE A 7 7.26 -5.20 10.39
C ILE A 7 6.44 -4.11 11.09
N GLU A 8 7.07 -3.28 11.92
CA GLU A 8 6.38 -2.18 12.62
C GLU A 8 5.81 -1.15 11.63
N ARG A 9 6.56 -0.79 10.60
CA ARG A 9 6.09 0.12 9.56
C ARG A 9 4.95 -0.48 8.76
N ALA A 10 5.06 -1.75 8.37
CA ALA A 10 3.99 -2.45 7.66
C ALA A 10 2.71 -2.50 8.51
N THR A 11 2.84 -2.75 9.80
CA THR A 11 1.71 -2.73 10.73
C THR A 11 1.06 -1.35 10.78
N THR A 12 1.86 -0.29 10.83
CA THR A 12 1.36 1.10 10.81
C THR A 12 0.62 1.39 9.50
N HIS A 13 1.16 0.97 8.37
CA HIS A 13 0.49 1.13 7.07
C HIS A 13 -0.84 0.39 7.04
N ARG A 14 -0.87 -0.86 7.49
CA ARG A 14 -2.09 -1.66 7.50
C ARG A 14 -3.18 -1.00 8.35
N ARG A 15 -2.83 -0.52 9.53
CA ARG A 15 -3.81 0.12 10.43
C ARG A 15 -4.30 1.45 9.87
N HIS A 16 -3.44 2.22 9.23
CA HIS A 16 -3.85 3.46 8.56
C HIS A 16 -4.84 3.16 7.43
N LEU A 17 -4.51 2.22 6.57
CA LEU A 17 -5.39 1.82 5.46
C LEU A 17 -6.72 1.28 5.97
N HIS A 18 -6.69 0.52 7.06
CA HIS A 18 -7.90 -0.02 7.67
C HIS A 18 -8.81 1.08 8.23
N MET A 19 -8.23 2.13 8.84
CA MET A 19 -8.98 3.26 9.40
C MET A 19 -9.63 4.14 8.33
N TYR A 20 -9.05 4.20 7.13
CA TYR A 20 -9.50 5.11 6.06
C TYR A 20 -9.82 4.34 4.78
N PRO A 21 -10.76 3.38 4.84
CA PRO A 21 -11.09 2.56 3.68
C PRO A 21 -11.88 3.34 2.64
N GLU A 22 -11.61 3.06 1.38
CA GLU A 22 -12.33 3.64 0.24
C GLU A 22 -12.73 2.53 -0.71
N VAL A 23 -13.96 2.58 -1.19
CA VAL A 23 -14.49 1.55 -2.08
C VAL A 23 -13.91 1.65 -3.49
N SER A 24 -14.06 0.58 -4.26
CA SER A 24 -13.52 0.48 -5.62
C SER A 24 -13.90 1.67 -6.50
N GLY A 25 -12.92 2.27 -7.13
CA GLY A 25 -13.07 3.45 -7.99
C GLY A 25 -13.01 4.79 -7.25
N GLU A 26 -13.03 4.76 -5.91
CA GLU A 26 -13.03 5.98 -5.09
C GLU A 26 -11.79 6.06 -4.18
N GLU A 27 -10.75 5.26 -4.43
CA GLU A 27 -9.56 5.16 -3.60
C GLU A 27 -8.60 6.35 -3.78
N VAL A 28 -9.10 7.58 -3.66
CA VAL A 28 -8.33 8.81 -3.90
C VAL A 28 -7.32 9.08 -2.78
N GLU A 29 -7.77 9.05 -1.55
CA GLU A 29 -6.88 9.27 -0.39
C GLU A 29 -5.97 8.07 -0.15
N THR A 30 -6.45 6.85 -0.40
CA THR A 30 -5.65 5.63 -0.37
C THR A 30 -4.50 5.73 -1.37
N THR A 31 -4.78 6.15 -2.60
CA THR A 31 -3.78 6.37 -3.64
C THR A 31 -2.76 7.41 -3.20
N ARG A 32 -3.22 8.53 -2.63
CA ARG A 32 -2.34 9.58 -2.12
C ARG A 32 -1.42 9.06 -1.03
N TYR A 33 -1.95 8.34 -0.07
CA TYR A 33 -1.19 7.77 1.04
C TYR A 33 -0.08 6.83 0.53
N ILE A 34 -0.42 5.93 -0.40
CA ILE A 34 0.55 4.99 -0.99
C ILE A 34 1.62 5.76 -1.77
N ARG A 35 1.23 6.72 -2.60
CA ARG A 35 2.17 7.54 -3.36
C ARG A 35 3.14 8.26 -2.45
N GLU A 36 2.66 8.94 -1.43
CA GLU A 36 3.50 9.67 -0.48
C GLU A 36 4.46 8.71 0.26
N THR A 37 3.98 7.53 0.62
CA THR A 37 4.79 6.50 1.27
C THR A 37 5.93 6.06 0.36
N LEU A 38 5.66 5.78 -0.90
CA LEU A 38 6.66 5.37 -1.88
C LEU A 38 7.66 6.50 -2.17
N GLU A 39 7.19 7.73 -2.28
CA GLU A 39 8.05 8.90 -2.49
C GLU A 39 9.00 9.12 -1.30
N LYS A 40 8.54 8.92 -0.08
CA LYS A 40 9.38 8.98 1.12
C LYS A 40 10.45 7.89 1.15
N MET A 41 10.21 6.77 0.48
CA MET A 41 11.20 5.72 0.29
C MET A 41 12.21 6.03 -0.81
N GLY A 42 12.05 7.15 -1.53
CA GLY A 42 12.94 7.56 -2.62
C GLY A 42 12.52 7.04 -3.98
N LEU A 43 11.28 6.55 -4.13
CA LEU A 43 10.75 6.08 -5.40
C LEU A 43 9.99 7.18 -6.13
N THR A 44 10.05 7.14 -7.45
CA THR A 44 9.22 8.00 -8.30
C THR A 44 8.02 7.19 -8.77
N CYS A 45 6.83 7.73 -8.52
CA CYS A 45 5.59 7.09 -8.96
C CYS A 45 5.22 7.57 -10.35
N TRP A 46 4.68 6.65 -11.16
CA TRP A 46 4.24 6.97 -12.51
C TRP A 46 2.91 7.73 -12.49
N ASP A 47 2.74 8.64 -13.44
CA ASP A 47 1.46 9.28 -13.67
C ASP A 47 0.58 8.32 -14.48
N LEU A 48 -0.47 7.85 -13.85
CA LEU A 48 -1.44 6.97 -14.48
C LEU A 48 -2.62 7.78 -15.00
N GLN A 49 -3.22 7.30 -16.09
CA GLN A 49 -4.45 7.90 -16.61
C GLN A 49 -5.65 7.56 -15.72
N SER A 50 -5.52 6.51 -14.90
CA SER A 50 -6.57 6.15 -13.95
C SER A 50 -6.62 7.15 -12.79
N LYS A 51 -7.82 7.36 -12.27
CA LYS A 51 -8.05 8.26 -11.13
C LYS A 51 -7.41 7.73 -9.84
N THR A 52 -7.33 6.42 -9.70
CA THR A 52 -6.81 5.74 -8.52
C THR A 52 -5.75 4.73 -8.91
N GLY A 53 -4.96 4.31 -7.93
CA GLY A 53 -3.87 3.36 -8.14
C GLY A 53 -2.53 4.02 -8.28
N VAL A 54 -1.46 3.27 -8.02
CA VAL A 54 -0.09 3.75 -8.04
C VAL A 54 0.81 2.69 -8.67
N VAL A 55 1.77 3.12 -9.49
CA VAL A 55 2.82 2.27 -10.01
C VAL A 55 4.16 2.95 -9.75
N ALA A 56 5.13 2.19 -9.27
CA ALA A 56 6.50 2.64 -9.09
C ALA A 56 7.45 1.52 -9.50
N GLU A 57 8.69 1.87 -9.77
CA GLU A 57 9.70 0.92 -10.22
C GLU A 57 10.94 1.00 -9.32
N ILE A 58 11.53 -0.17 -9.04
CA ILE A 58 12.78 -0.31 -8.30
C ILE A 58 13.78 -1.00 -9.21
N GLY A 59 15.04 -0.57 -9.15
CA GLY A 59 16.11 -1.14 -9.96
C GLY A 59 16.48 -0.26 -11.13
N ASN A 60 17.30 -0.79 -12.03
CA ASN A 60 17.85 -0.03 -13.16
C ASN A 60 17.10 -0.17 -14.49
N GLY A 61 16.09 -1.04 -14.53
CA GLY A 61 15.27 -1.24 -15.72
C GLY A 61 15.95 -2.00 -16.86
N GLU A 62 17.11 -2.60 -16.65
CA GLU A 62 17.88 -3.27 -17.71
C GLU A 62 17.54 -4.74 -17.93
N ALA A 63 16.92 -5.38 -16.95
CA ALA A 63 16.58 -6.81 -17.00
C ALA A 63 15.08 -7.01 -17.14
N PRO A 64 14.63 -8.25 -17.38
CA PRO A 64 13.19 -8.53 -17.29
C PRO A 64 12.62 -8.04 -15.96
N THR A 65 11.51 -7.33 -16.01
CA THR A 65 10.90 -6.73 -14.83
C THR A 65 9.83 -7.65 -14.26
N LEU A 66 9.91 -7.91 -12.95
CA LEU A 66 8.88 -8.62 -12.21
C LEU A 66 7.89 -7.60 -11.65
N ALA A 67 6.61 -7.81 -11.89
CA ALA A 67 5.57 -6.96 -11.32
C ALA A 67 4.98 -7.62 -10.08
N LEU A 68 4.88 -6.84 -9.01
CA LEU A 68 4.17 -7.23 -7.79
C LEU A 68 2.94 -6.34 -7.65
N ARG A 69 1.80 -6.92 -7.28
CA ARG A 69 0.53 -6.21 -7.25
C ARG A 69 -0.23 -6.47 -5.95
N ALA A 70 -0.94 -5.45 -5.49
CA ALA A 70 -1.94 -5.57 -4.42
C ALA A 70 -3.15 -4.71 -4.78
N ASP A 71 -4.33 -5.19 -4.47
CA ASP A 71 -5.56 -4.42 -4.58
C ASP A 71 -5.68 -3.48 -3.39
N ILE A 72 -6.27 -2.31 -3.58
CA ILE A 72 -6.31 -1.25 -2.56
C ILE A 72 -7.73 -0.87 -2.12
N ASP A 73 -8.74 -1.46 -2.72
CA ASP A 73 -10.14 -1.13 -2.45
C ASP A 73 -10.70 -1.82 -1.21
N ALA A 74 -11.63 -1.14 -0.57
CA ALA A 74 -12.42 -1.65 0.54
C ALA A 74 -13.81 -2.07 0.06
N LEU A 75 -14.58 -2.68 0.95
CA LEU A 75 -15.94 -3.11 0.68
C LEU A 75 -16.95 -2.13 1.29
N PRO A 76 -18.15 -1.99 0.70
CA PRO A 76 -19.22 -1.13 1.23
C PRO A 76 -19.94 -1.82 2.40
N ILE A 77 -19.20 -2.01 3.50
CA ILE A 77 -19.66 -2.72 4.71
C ILE A 77 -19.42 -1.82 5.90
N VAL A 78 -20.36 -1.85 6.87
CA VAL A 78 -20.19 -1.16 8.15
C VAL A 78 -19.36 -2.03 9.07
N GLU A 79 -18.25 -1.50 9.57
CA GLU A 79 -17.39 -2.23 10.48
C GLU A 79 -18.01 -2.32 11.88
N GLN A 80 -17.97 -3.51 12.45
CA GLN A 80 -18.51 -3.80 13.78
C GLN A 80 -17.46 -4.46 14.70
N THR A 81 -16.18 -4.29 14.41
CA THR A 81 -15.11 -4.96 15.16
C THR A 81 -14.84 -4.34 16.53
N GLY A 82 -15.06 -3.03 16.68
CA GLY A 82 -14.71 -2.30 17.90
C GLY A 82 -13.21 -2.11 18.11
N LEU A 83 -12.39 -2.30 17.08
CA LEU A 83 -10.95 -2.13 17.18
C LEU A 83 -10.57 -0.66 17.31
N ASP A 84 -9.40 -0.39 17.95
CA ASP A 84 -8.86 0.97 18.08
C ASP A 84 -8.59 1.63 16.72
N TYR A 85 -8.30 0.82 15.71
CA TYR A 85 -8.06 1.27 14.34
C TYR A 85 -9.22 0.89 13.41
N ALA A 86 -10.43 0.79 13.93
CA ALA A 86 -11.62 0.55 13.12
C ALA A 86 -11.85 1.68 12.10
N SER A 87 -12.61 1.38 11.06
CA SER A 87 -12.93 2.33 10.00
C SER A 87 -13.51 3.63 10.54
N LYS A 88 -12.96 4.75 10.07
CA LYS A 88 -13.49 6.10 10.31
C LYS A 88 -14.33 6.60 9.14
N ASN A 89 -14.43 5.82 8.07
CA ASN A 89 -15.27 6.10 6.91
C ASN A 89 -16.52 5.22 7.01
N GLU A 90 -17.58 5.77 7.56
CA GLU A 90 -18.82 5.01 7.77
C GLU A 90 -19.32 4.43 6.46
N GLY A 91 -19.70 3.16 6.47
CA GLY A 91 -20.18 2.45 5.30
C GLY A 91 -19.11 1.81 4.45
N ALA A 92 -17.83 1.91 4.84
CA ALA A 92 -16.74 1.22 4.16
C ALA A 92 -15.86 0.50 5.18
N MET A 93 -15.36 -0.66 4.80
CA MET A 93 -14.46 -1.46 5.64
C MET A 93 -13.54 -2.32 4.78
N HIS A 94 -12.28 -2.42 5.18
CA HIS A 94 -11.38 -3.44 4.64
C HIS A 94 -11.70 -4.79 5.27
N ALA A 95 -12.70 -5.45 4.73
CA ALA A 95 -13.20 -6.73 5.24
C ALA A 95 -12.66 -7.94 4.47
N CYS A 96 -11.95 -7.71 3.36
CA CYS A 96 -11.41 -8.77 2.51
C CYS A 96 -9.91 -9.01 2.74
N GLY A 97 -9.19 -8.04 3.31
CA GLY A 97 -7.75 -8.14 3.55
C GLY A 97 -6.87 -7.34 2.60
N HIS A 98 -7.43 -6.48 1.75
CA HIS A 98 -6.63 -5.65 0.83
C HIS A 98 -5.74 -4.66 1.57
N ASP A 99 -6.15 -4.17 2.74
CA ASP A 99 -5.30 -3.38 3.63
C ASP A 99 -4.04 -4.13 4.05
N PHE A 100 -4.19 -5.40 4.40
CA PHE A 100 -3.07 -6.27 4.76
C PHE A 100 -2.18 -6.55 3.54
N HIS A 101 -2.77 -6.85 2.39
CA HIS A 101 -2.00 -7.12 1.16
C HIS A 101 -1.19 -5.89 0.73
N THR A 102 -1.80 -4.71 0.76
CA THR A 102 -1.12 -3.45 0.41
C THR A 102 0.02 -3.16 1.39
N ALA A 103 -0.24 -3.30 2.69
CA ALA A 103 0.79 -3.07 3.71
C ALA A 103 1.95 -4.05 3.57
N SER A 104 1.66 -5.32 3.26
CA SER A 104 2.69 -6.33 3.01
C SER A 104 3.54 -5.96 1.79
N LEU A 105 2.91 -5.48 0.72
CA LEU A 105 3.62 -5.04 -0.47
C LEU A 105 4.49 -3.82 -0.18
N LEU A 106 4.00 -2.85 0.60
CA LEU A 106 4.81 -1.70 1.02
C LEU A 106 6.01 -2.13 1.85
N GLY A 107 5.86 -3.15 2.70
CA GLY A 107 6.98 -3.74 3.45
C GLY A 107 7.99 -4.39 2.51
N ALA A 108 7.53 -5.13 1.52
CA ALA A 108 8.40 -5.74 0.50
C ALA A 108 9.15 -4.66 -0.30
N VAL A 109 8.47 -3.58 -0.67
CA VAL A 109 9.08 -2.45 -1.37
C VAL A 109 10.20 -1.84 -0.53
N GLN A 110 9.98 -1.66 0.78
CA GLN A 110 11.01 -1.13 1.67
C GLN A 110 12.27 -2.00 1.65
N VAL A 111 12.11 -3.32 1.77
CA VAL A 111 13.23 -4.27 1.74
C VAL A 111 13.95 -4.23 0.39
N LEU A 112 13.20 -4.25 -0.71
CA LEU A 112 13.77 -4.22 -2.06
C LEU A 112 14.50 -2.91 -2.34
N LYS A 113 13.95 -1.78 -1.89
CA LYS A 113 14.59 -0.47 -2.08
C LYS A 113 15.93 -0.39 -1.33
N GLU A 114 16.00 -0.93 -0.14
CA GLU A 114 17.24 -1.00 0.63
C GLU A 114 18.32 -1.83 -0.07
N GLN A 115 17.92 -2.77 -0.93
CA GLN A 115 18.81 -3.66 -1.66
C GLN A 115 18.87 -3.33 -3.16
N GLU A 116 18.40 -2.17 -3.56
CA GLU A 116 18.26 -1.79 -4.98
C GLU A 116 19.55 -1.96 -5.77
N ALA A 117 20.68 -1.57 -5.18
CA ALA A 117 21.98 -1.65 -5.86
C ALA A 117 22.41 -3.09 -6.18
N SER A 118 21.86 -4.09 -5.50
CA SER A 118 22.17 -5.51 -5.72
C SER A 118 21.14 -6.24 -6.59
N LEU A 119 20.07 -5.57 -6.99
CA LEU A 119 19.07 -6.16 -7.87
C LEU A 119 19.61 -6.27 -9.30
N LYS A 120 19.30 -7.38 -9.95
CA LYS A 120 19.77 -7.68 -11.32
C LYS A 120 18.62 -7.70 -12.29
#